data_0f146cbbd22b02f6ee6451120a8b77cb
#
_entry.id   0f146cbbd22b02f6ee6451120a8b77cb
#
_cell.length_a   1.000
_cell.length_b   1.000
_cell.length_c   1.000
_cell.angle_alpha   90.00
_cell.angle_beta   90.00
_cell.angle_gamma   90.00
#
_symmetry.space_group_name_H-M   'P 1'
#
loop_
_entity.id
_entity.type
_entity.pdbx_description
1 polymer ?
#
loop_
_entity_poly.entity_id
_entity_poly.type
_entity_poly.pdbx_seq_one_letter_code
_entity_poly.pdbx_strand_id
1 'polypeptide(L)'
;GLKADIDKLLANLANKAPEAQYHLANEISLKLTDEIIDVLLLNLVDLMQHHGDGDGGGLLKFLGGFLKKTMHGMLKLMLGKADNAEVNKRADYLRARSLALPNDVARIGFKLDADTYQHFMHAFSQIEAGNGKTVTQELVKTMKVFNEACIVSFFDEFVAVLNLGMINRKGASVTRGLIQKESNSTVEKLIPSLTDQQLKDFAATLKQC
;
A
#
# COMPACT_ATOMS: atom_id res chain seq x y z
N GLY A 1 18.59 -7.12 -0.36
CA GLY A 1 17.38 -6.32 -0.49
C GLY A 1 16.12 -7.18 -0.35
N LEU A 2 14.95 -6.56 -0.28
CA LEU A 2 13.67 -7.25 0.01
C LEU A 2 13.41 -8.46 -0.91
N LYS A 3 13.64 -8.32 -2.23
CA LYS A 3 13.48 -9.44 -3.17
C LYS A 3 14.33 -10.66 -2.78
N ALA A 4 15.60 -10.46 -2.46
CA ALA A 4 16.50 -11.56 -2.08
C ALA A 4 16.05 -12.23 -0.77
N ASP A 5 15.52 -11.48 0.19
CA ASP A 5 14.99 -12.00 1.43
C ASP A 5 13.72 -12.86 1.18
N ILE A 6 12.85 -12.40 0.29
CA ILE A 6 11.65 -13.14 -0.14
C ILE A 6 12.07 -14.44 -0.85
N ASP A 7 12.96 -14.36 -1.84
CA ASP A 7 13.45 -15.53 -2.60
C ASP A 7 14.07 -16.56 -1.64
N LYS A 8 14.86 -16.12 -0.65
CA LYS A 8 15.45 -16.98 0.38
C LYS A 8 14.38 -17.64 1.23
N LEU A 9 13.37 -16.90 1.70
CA LEU A 9 12.27 -17.48 2.48
C LEU A 9 11.53 -18.55 1.70
N LEU A 10 11.17 -18.25 0.44
CA LEU A 10 10.44 -19.17 -0.43
C LEU A 10 11.24 -20.44 -0.72
N ALA A 11 12.56 -20.31 -0.96
CA ALA A 11 13.45 -21.44 -1.16
C ALA A 11 13.56 -22.32 0.10
N ASN A 12 13.75 -21.71 1.28
CA ASN A 12 13.81 -22.44 2.55
C ASN A 12 12.52 -23.23 2.82
N LEU A 13 11.35 -22.62 2.59
CA LEU A 13 10.07 -23.29 2.76
C LEU A 13 9.87 -24.44 1.75
N ALA A 14 10.23 -24.23 0.48
CA ALA A 14 10.13 -25.25 -0.56
C ALA A 14 11.03 -26.46 -0.26
N ASN A 15 12.23 -26.23 0.27
CA ASN A 15 13.20 -27.25 0.65
C ASN A 15 12.93 -27.87 2.03
N LYS A 16 11.83 -27.49 2.70
CA LYS A 16 11.46 -27.95 4.03
C LYS A 16 12.60 -27.77 5.04
N ALA A 17 13.27 -26.61 5.01
CA ALA A 17 14.33 -26.28 5.95
C ALA A 17 13.86 -26.54 7.40
N PRO A 18 14.67 -27.22 8.23
CA PRO A 18 14.26 -27.59 9.60
C PRO A 18 14.20 -26.39 10.54
N GLU A 19 14.91 -25.31 10.21
CA GLU A 19 14.96 -24.12 11.04
C GLU A 19 13.65 -23.33 10.96
N ALA A 20 13.28 -22.69 12.07
CA ALA A 20 12.12 -21.83 12.13
C ALA A 20 12.31 -20.57 11.24
N GLN A 21 11.45 -20.37 10.25
CA GLN A 21 11.55 -19.30 9.26
C GLN A 21 10.84 -18.00 9.70
N TYR A 22 10.19 -17.97 10.88
CA TYR A 22 9.39 -16.82 11.29
C TYR A 22 10.20 -15.53 11.48
N HIS A 23 11.48 -15.64 11.86
CA HIS A 23 12.34 -14.45 11.98
C HIS A 23 12.47 -13.71 10.64
N LEU A 24 12.82 -14.47 9.59
CA LEU A 24 12.95 -13.93 8.24
C LEU A 24 11.59 -13.42 7.71
N ALA A 25 10.52 -14.17 7.94
CA ALA A 25 9.16 -13.77 7.54
C ALA A 25 8.70 -12.47 8.24
N ASN A 26 9.01 -12.30 9.53
CA ASN A 26 8.67 -11.09 10.27
C ASN A 26 9.45 -9.87 9.74
N GLU A 27 10.74 -10.04 9.45
CA GLU A 27 11.58 -8.99 8.87
C GLU A 27 11.09 -8.59 7.47
N ILE A 28 10.75 -9.56 6.63
CA ILE A 28 10.14 -9.32 5.31
C ILE A 28 8.84 -8.55 5.44
N SER A 29 7.97 -8.92 6.38
CA SER A 29 6.68 -8.23 6.59
C SER A 29 6.86 -6.75 6.94
N LEU A 30 7.84 -6.40 7.77
CA LEU A 30 8.16 -5.01 8.10
C LEU A 30 8.72 -4.26 6.88
N LYS A 31 9.71 -4.82 6.20
CA LYS A 31 10.33 -4.22 5.01
C LYS A 31 9.32 -4.03 3.88
N LEU A 32 8.46 -5.03 3.65
CA LEU A 32 7.42 -4.96 2.63
C LEU A 32 6.40 -3.86 2.93
N THR A 33 5.99 -3.73 4.19
CA THR A 33 5.10 -2.64 4.61
C THR A 33 5.71 -1.28 4.31
N ASP A 34 6.98 -1.07 4.63
CA ASP A 34 7.68 0.18 4.32
C ASP A 34 7.75 0.44 2.81
N GLU A 35 8.09 -0.58 2.03
CA GLU A 35 8.18 -0.49 0.57
C GLU A 35 6.83 -0.11 -0.07
N ILE A 36 5.72 -0.75 0.36
CA ILE A 36 4.38 -0.43 -0.12
C ILE A 36 4.02 1.03 0.19
N ILE A 37 4.25 1.48 1.42
CA ILE A 37 3.96 2.86 1.82
C ILE A 37 4.82 3.84 1.03
N ASP A 38 6.11 3.55 0.83
CA ASP A 38 7.03 4.39 0.08
C ASP A 38 6.63 4.50 -1.40
N VAL A 39 6.32 3.39 -2.04
CA VAL A 39 5.88 3.39 -3.45
C VAL A 39 4.58 4.16 -3.63
N LEU A 40 3.61 4.01 -2.72
CA LEU A 40 2.32 4.69 -2.83
C LEU A 40 2.38 6.18 -2.52
N LEU A 41 3.28 6.62 -1.64
CA LEU A 41 3.28 7.98 -1.11
C LEU A 41 4.51 8.80 -1.48
N LEU A 42 5.73 8.25 -1.37
CA LEU A 42 6.95 9.05 -1.56
C LEU A 42 7.17 9.45 -3.02
N ASN A 43 6.77 8.61 -3.97
CA ASN A 43 6.82 9.00 -5.39
C ASN A 43 5.92 10.21 -5.67
N LEU A 44 4.78 10.33 -4.95
CA LEU A 44 3.91 11.49 -5.04
C LEU A 44 4.51 12.70 -4.32
N VAL A 45 5.22 12.49 -3.20
CA VAL A 45 5.93 13.58 -2.49
C VAL A 45 6.96 14.24 -3.38
N ASP A 46 7.78 13.44 -4.05
CA ASP A 46 8.84 13.95 -4.93
C ASP A 46 8.26 14.79 -6.08
N LEU A 47 7.15 14.34 -6.65
CA LEU A 47 6.42 15.11 -7.66
C LEU A 47 5.89 16.44 -7.13
N MET A 48 5.30 16.44 -5.93
CA MET A 48 4.74 17.64 -5.33
C MET A 48 5.83 18.69 -5.02
N GLN A 49 7.04 18.25 -4.67
CA GLN A 49 8.15 19.15 -4.34
C GLN A 49 8.78 19.82 -5.56
N HIS A 50 8.71 19.18 -6.75
CA HIS A 50 9.29 19.74 -7.98
C HIS A 50 8.46 20.87 -8.60
N HIS A 51 7.19 21.01 -8.22
CA HIS A 51 6.24 21.93 -8.88
C HIS A 51 5.66 23.04 -7.98
N GLY A 52 6.34 23.40 -6.88
CA GLY A 52 6.04 24.62 -6.15
C GLY A 52 5.42 24.47 -4.77
N ASP A 53 5.29 25.58 -4.08
CA ASP A 53 4.98 25.82 -2.68
C ASP A 53 3.54 25.38 -2.26
N GLY A 54 3.29 24.07 -2.20
CA GLY A 54 2.05 23.56 -1.65
C GLY A 54 2.26 22.64 -0.44
N ASP A 55 1.36 22.67 0.53
CA ASP A 55 1.34 21.80 1.70
C ASP A 55 1.16 20.30 1.37
N GLY A 56 0.94 19.95 0.09
CA GLY A 56 0.67 18.59 -0.36
C GLY A 56 1.79 17.61 -0.03
N GLY A 57 3.05 17.99 -0.23
CA GLY A 57 4.20 17.18 0.14
C GLY A 57 4.30 16.94 1.65
N GLY A 58 3.96 17.93 2.46
CA GLY A 58 3.89 17.84 3.91
C GLY A 58 2.82 16.87 4.39
N LEU A 59 1.61 16.95 3.81
CA LEU A 59 0.50 16.02 4.11
C LEU A 59 0.87 14.57 3.79
N LEU A 60 1.48 14.31 2.63
CA LEU A 60 1.89 12.97 2.23
C LEU A 60 3.02 12.41 3.11
N LYS A 61 4.02 13.24 3.48
CA LYS A 61 5.08 12.85 4.42
C LYS A 61 4.51 12.52 5.80
N PHE A 62 3.59 13.35 6.28
CA PHE A 62 2.90 13.08 7.55
C PHE A 62 2.14 11.74 7.49
N LEU A 63 1.36 11.51 6.43
CA LEU A 63 0.62 10.26 6.25
C LEU A 63 1.59 9.06 6.19
N GLY A 64 2.66 9.13 5.41
CA GLY A 64 3.66 8.08 5.32
C GLY A 64 4.30 7.73 6.67
N GLY A 65 4.71 8.74 7.42
CA GLY A 65 5.24 8.55 8.77
C GLY A 65 4.23 7.95 9.75
N PHE A 66 2.97 8.42 9.69
CA PHE A 66 1.87 7.87 10.47
C PHE A 66 1.61 6.40 10.16
N LEU A 67 1.49 6.06 8.87
CA LEU A 67 1.24 4.69 8.40
C LEU A 67 2.37 3.75 8.82
N LYS A 68 3.63 4.12 8.58
CA LYS A 68 4.79 3.31 8.98
C LYS A 68 4.82 3.08 10.48
N LYS A 69 4.67 4.13 11.28
CA LYS A 69 4.67 4.00 12.74
C LYS A 69 3.54 3.10 13.24
N THR A 70 2.33 3.30 12.72
CA THR A 70 1.13 2.56 13.11
C THR A 70 1.25 1.08 12.72
N MET A 71 1.67 0.80 11.48
CA MET A 71 1.86 -0.55 10.97
C MET A 71 2.98 -1.29 11.69
N HIS A 72 4.13 -0.65 11.92
CA HIS A 72 5.22 -1.25 12.68
C HIS A 72 4.82 -1.58 14.12
N GLY A 73 4.08 -0.68 14.77
CA GLY A 73 3.55 -0.91 16.12
C GLY A 73 2.65 -2.14 16.16
N MET A 74 1.72 -2.24 15.22
CA MET A 74 0.81 -3.38 15.09
C MET A 74 1.57 -4.68 14.77
N LEU A 75 2.42 -4.67 13.74
CA LEU A 75 3.15 -5.86 13.30
C LEU A 75 4.06 -6.42 14.40
N LYS A 76 4.76 -5.56 15.15
CA LYS A 76 5.59 -5.98 16.29
C LYS A 76 4.79 -6.68 17.40
N LEU A 77 3.51 -6.31 17.57
CA LEU A 77 2.63 -6.96 18.54
C LEU A 77 2.05 -8.28 18.00
N MET A 78 1.83 -8.37 16.69
CA MET A 78 1.12 -9.49 16.05
C MET A 78 2.05 -10.55 15.48
N LEU A 79 3.25 -10.16 15.01
CA LEU A 79 4.23 -11.08 14.45
C LEU A 79 5.10 -11.66 15.57
N GLY A 80 4.64 -12.77 16.12
CA GLY A 80 5.38 -13.56 17.11
C GLY A 80 6.12 -14.74 16.50
N LYS A 81 6.44 -15.71 17.35
CA LYS A 81 6.91 -17.01 16.92
C LYS A 81 5.78 -17.72 16.16
N ALA A 82 6.13 -18.33 15.05
CA ALA A 82 5.23 -19.10 14.20
C ALA A 82 5.97 -20.33 13.70
N ASP A 83 5.26 -21.44 13.51
CA ASP A 83 5.83 -22.60 12.84
C ASP A 83 5.92 -22.37 11.32
N ASN A 84 6.63 -23.25 10.62
CA ASN A 84 6.81 -23.12 9.18
C ASN A 84 5.50 -23.32 8.39
N ALA A 85 4.48 -23.96 8.95
CA ALA A 85 3.16 -24.08 8.33
C ALA A 85 2.42 -22.75 8.35
N GLU A 86 2.49 -22.01 9.44
CA GLU A 86 1.94 -20.65 9.55
C GLU A 86 2.71 -19.66 8.66
N VAL A 87 4.05 -19.78 8.61
CA VAL A 87 4.89 -18.97 7.71
C VAL A 87 4.55 -19.25 6.24
N ASN A 88 4.24 -20.50 5.86
CA ASN A 88 3.78 -20.83 4.50
C ASN A 88 2.49 -20.07 4.11
N LYS A 89 1.54 -19.90 5.01
CA LYS A 89 0.34 -19.10 4.72
C LYS A 89 0.67 -17.64 4.36
N ARG A 90 1.68 -17.07 5.05
CA ARG A 90 2.18 -15.72 4.72
C ARG A 90 2.89 -15.72 3.36
N ALA A 91 3.66 -16.74 3.06
CA ALA A 91 4.30 -16.92 1.75
C ALA A 91 3.26 -17.06 0.61
N ASP A 92 2.17 -17.79 0.83
CA ASP A 92 1.08 -17.95 -0.14
C ASP A 92 0.35 -16.60 -0.36
N TYR A 93 0.17 -15.81 0.70
CA TYR A 93 -0.33 -14.44 0.56
C TYR A 93 0.56 -13.59 -0.36
N LEU A 94 1.88 -13.66 -0.22
CA LEU A 94 2.82 -12.96 -1.09
C LEU A 94 2.78 -13.47 -2.53
N ARG A 95 2.76 -14.80 -2.73
CA ARG A 95 2.67 -15.41 -4.06
C ARG A 95 1.41 -14.99 -4.81
N ALA A 96 0.27 -14.94 -4.11
CA ALA A 96 -1.01 -14.53 -4.71
C ALA A 96 -1.01 -13.06 -5.20
N ARG A 97 -0.10 -12.22 -4.69
CA ARG A 97 0.03 -10.81 -5.06
C ARG A 97 1.24 -10.50 -5.91
N SER A 98 2.09 -11.49 -6.14
CA SER A 98 3.26 -11.30 -7.01
C SER A 98 2.81 -11.26 -8.46
N LEU A 99 3.14 -10.17 -9.13
CA LEU A 99 2.91 -9.95 -10.55
C LEU A 99 4.23 -10.13 -11.29
N ALA A 100 4.29 -11.07 -12.24
CA ALA A 100 5.39 -11.19 -13.17
C ALA A 100 5.21 -10.15 -14.28
N LEU A 101 6.13 -9.21 -14.37
CA LEU A 101 6.16 -8.23 -15.45
C LEU A 101 7.25 -8.60 -16.46
N PRO A 102 7.17 -8.11 -17.71
CA PRO A 102 8.26 -8.23 -18.66
C PRO A 102 9.58 -7.73 -18.05
N ASN A 103 10.68 -8.40 -18.34
CA ASN A 103 12.05 -8.12 -17.85
C ASN A 103 12.34 -8.56 -16.40
N ASP A 104 11.71 -9.61 -15.91
CA ASP A 104 11.95 -10.19 -14.57
C ASP A 104 11.75 -9.22 -13.39
N VAL A 105 11.00 -8.14 -13.61
CA VAL A 105 10.61 -7.23 -12.53
C VAL A 105 9.43 -7.85 -11.78
N ALA A 106 9.69 -8.31 -10.56
CA ALA A 106 8.63 -8.76 -9.66
C ALA A 106 7.98 -7.53 -9.01
N ARG A 107 6.65 -7.40 -9.14
CA ARG A 107 5.85 -6.40 -8.42
C ARG A 107 4.84 -7.10 -7.53
N ILE A 108 4.50 -6.43 -6.45
CA ILE A 108 3.40 -6.83 -5.57
C ILE A 108 2.24 -5.88 -5.83
N GLY A 109 1.06 -6.43 -6.07
CA GLY A 109 -0.10 -5.63 -6.41
C GLY A 109 -1.41 -6.40 -6.22
N PHE A 110 -2.49 -5.77 -6.62
CA PHE A 110 -3.81 -6.35 -6.66
C PHE A 110 -4.56 -5.84 -7.88
N LYS A 111 -5.62 -6.54 -8.27
CA LYS A 111 -6.47 -6.13 -9.38
C LYS A 111 -7.50 -5.12 -8.89
N LEU A 112 -7.48 -3.93 -9.48
CA LEU A 112 -8.52 -2.94 -9.27
C LEU A 112 -9.81 -3.40 -9.98
N ASP A 113 -10.98 -3.14 -9.39
CA ASP A 113 -12.26 -3.41 -10.06
C ASP A 113 -12.46 -2.50 -11.28
N ALA A 114 -13.27 -2.99 -12.24
CA ALA A 114 -13.45 -2.31 -13.51
C ALA A 114 -14.08 -0.92 -13.37
N ASP A 115 -15.01 -0.75 -12.45
CA ASP A 115 -15.70 0.54 -12.24
C ASP A 115 -14.74 1.59 -11.69
N THR A 116 -13.99 1.25 -10.67
CA THR A 116 -12.96 2.14 -10.09
C THR A 116 -11.90 2.50 -11.13
N TYR A 117 -11.46 1.52 -11.95
CA TYR A 117 -10.54 1.77 -13.05
C TYR A 117 -11.11 2.77 -14.08
N GLN A 118 -12.37 2.60 -14.49
CA GLN A 118 -13.03 3.51 -15.44
C GLN A 118 -13.18 4.93 -14.88
N HIS A 119 -13.51 5.08 -13.60
CA HIS A 119 -13.56 6.39 -12.95
C HIS A 119 -12.19 7.08 -12.93
N PHE A 120 -11.11 6.35 -12.68
CA PHE A 120 -9.77 6.91 -12.80
C PHE A 120 -9.47 7.35 -14.23
N MET A 121 -9.74 6.49 -15.22
CA MET A 121 -9.46 6.81 -16.62
C MET A 121 -10.25 8.03 -17.10
N HIS A 122 -11.53 8.16 -16.69
CA HIS A 122 -12.33 9.36 -16.97
C HIS A 122 -11.71 10.60 -16.33
N ALA A 123 -11.42 10.57 -15.03
CA ALA A 123 -10.81 11.70 -14.32
C ALA A 123 -9.46 12.10 -14.94
N PHE A 124 -8.60 11.14 -15.27
CA PHE A 124 -7.31 11.40 -15.89
C PHE A 124 -7.44 12.03 -17.29
N SER A 125 -8.40 11.56 -18.09
CA SER A 125 -8.70 12.16 -19.40
C SER A 125 -9.11 13.63 -19.27
N GLN A 126 -9.97 13.96 -18.31
CA GLN A 126 -10.38 15.35 -18.05
C GLN A 126 -9.20 16.22 -17.53
N ILE A 127 -8.35 15.65 -16.67
CA ILE A 127 -7.14 16.34 -16.19
C ILE A 127 -6.19 16.66 -17.36
N GLU A 128 -5.95 15.71 -18.24
CA GLU A 128 -5.11 15.89 -19.45
C GLU A 128 -5.68 16.94 -20.39
N ALA A 129 -7.01 17.00 -20.54
CA ALA A 129 -7.71 18.01 -21.33
C ALA A 129 -7.72 19.41 -20.68
N GLY A 130 -7.14 19.58 -19.47
CA GLY A 130 -7.13 20.85 -18.74
C GLY A 130 -8.39 21.13 -17.91
N ASN A 131 -9.27 20.14 -17.75
CA ASN A 131 -10.52 20.23 -16.99
C ASN A 131 -10.41 19.63 -15.58
N GLY A 132 -9.19 19.50 -15.03
CA GLY A 132 -8.93 18.77 -13.79
C GLY A 132 -9.77 19.26 -12.60
N LYS A 133 -10.01 20.56 -12.50
CA LYS A 133 -10.82 21.13 -11.41
C LYS A 133 -12.28 20.68 -11.43
N THR A 134 -12.83 20.32 -12.60
CA THR A 134 -14.23 19.86 -12.72
C THR A 134 -14.43 18.45 -12.20
N VAL A 135 -13.38 17.63 -12.19
CA VAL A 135 -13.43 16.21 -11.75
C VAL A 135 -12.82 15.99 -10.37
N THR A 136 -12.44 17.06 -9.65
CA THR A 136 -11.80 16.96 -8.32
C THR A 136 -12.63 16.11 -7.34
N GLN A 137 -13.95 16.31 -7.29
CA GLN A 137 -14.83 15.57 -6.38
C GLN A 137 -14.94 14.08 -6.76
N GLU A 138 -15.00 13.80 -8.06
CA GLU A 138 -14.97 12.42 -8.57
C GLU A 138 -13.64 11.75 -8.20
N LEU A 139 -12.52 12.43 -8.42
CA LEU A 139 -11.20 11.92 -8.09
C LEU A 139 -11.05 11.64 -6.59
N VAL A 140 -11.56 12.51 -5.71
CA VAL A 140 -11.58 12.27 -4.26
C VAL A 140 -12.36 11.01 -3.92
N LYS A 141 -13.55 10.81 -4.49
CA LYS A 141 -14.36 9.60 -4.25
C LYS A 141 -13.62 8.35 -4.73
N THR A 142 -13.07 8.39 -5.95
CA THR A 142 -12.35 7.26 -6.55
C THR A 142 -11.10 6.91 -5.76
N MET A 143 -10.34 7.92 -5.28
CA MET A 143 -9.18 7.69 -4.41
C MET A 143 -9.55 7.07 -3.06
N LYS A 144 -10.70 7.39 -2.49
CA LYS A 144 -11.17 6.72 -1.26
C LYS A 144 -11.50 5.24 -1.51
N VAL A 145 -12.12 4.92 -2.63
CA VAL A 145 -12.37 3.53 -3.03
C VAL A 145 -11.05 2.80 -3.24
N PHE A 146 -10.08 3.43 -3.88
CA PHE A 146 -8.73 2.89 -4.05
C PHE A 146 -8.04 2.66 -2.70
N ASN A 147 -8.11 3.61 -1.76
CA ASN A 147 -7.58 3.44 -0.40
C ASN A 147 -8.18 2.21 0.28
N GLU A 148 -9.50 2.02 0.17
CA GLU A 148 -10.17 0.84 0.72
C GLU A 148 -9.67 -0.45 0.07
N ALA A 149 -9.50 -0.47 -1.25
CA ALA A 149 -8.95 -1.64 -1.95
C ALA A 149 -7.50 -1.95 -1.52
N CYS A 150 -6.67 -0.93 -1.29
CA CYS A 150 -5.33 -1.08 -0.71
C CYS A 150 -5.39 -1.69 0.69
N ILE A 151 -6.28 -1.17 1.55
CA ILE A 151 -6.43 -1.65 2.92
C ILE A 151 -6.91 -3.11 2.92
N VAL A 152 -7.89 -3.45 2.12
CA VAL A 152 -8.37 -4.84 2.00
C VAL A 152 -7.22 -5.75 1.56
N SER A 153 -6.51 -5.40 0.49
CA SER A 153 -5.49 -6.26 -0.10
C SER A 153 -4.22 -6.39 0.73
N PHE A 154 -3.75 -5.29 1.33
CA PHE A 154 -2.46 -5.27 2.02
C PHE A 154 -2.57 -5.34 3.54
N PHE A 155 -3.73 -5.07 4.10
CA PHE A 155 -3.98 -5.15 5.53
C PHE A 155 -4.92 -6.29 5.90
N ASP A 156 -6.19 -6.24 5.46
CA ASP A 156 -7.21 -7.20 5.91
C ASP A 156 -6.85 -8.64 5.52
N GLU A 157 -6.46 -8.86 4.27
CA GLU A 157 -6.10 -10.19 3.78
C GLU A 157 -4.76 -10.69 4.36
N PHE A 158 -3.83 -9.79 4.69
CA PHE A 158 -2.63 -10.16 5.43
C PHE A 158 -2.95 -10.56 6.87
N VAL A 159 -3.75 -9.77 7.57
CA VAL A 159 -4.20 -10.07 8.93
C VAL A 159 -4.96 -11.41 8.98
N ALA A 160 -5.74 -11.72 7.94
CA ALA A 160 -6.50 -12.97 7.86
C ALA A 160 -5.63 -14.23 7.82
N VAL A 161 -4.39 -14.15 7.32
CA VAL A 161 -3.45 -15.28 7.32
C VAL A 161 -2.64 -15.40 8.61
N LEU A 162 -2.76 -14.44 9.51
CA LEU A 162 -2.14 -14.49 10.84
C LEU A 162 -3.05 -15.23 11.81
N ASN A 163 -2.48 -16.12 12.62
CA ASN A 163 -3.23 -16.80 13.67
C ASN A 163 -3.37 -15.92 14.92
N LEU A 164 -4.26 -14.90 14.84
CA LEU A 164 -4.43 -13.91 15.89
C LEU A 164 -5.44 -14.31 16.95
N GLY A 165 -5.08 -14.16 18.22
CA GLY A 165 -6.03 -14.20 19.33
C GLY A 165 -6.97 -12.98 19.32
N MET A 166 -8.01 -13.05 20.16
CA MET A 166 -9.09 -12.03 20.21
C MET A 166 -8.58 -10.61 20.45
N ILE A 167 -7.60 -10.43 21.34
CA ILE A 167 -7.04 -9.10 21.67
C ILE A 167 -6.34 -8.49 20.44
N ASN A 168 -5.53 -9.29 19.76
CA ASN A 168 -4.81 -8.82 18.57
C ASN A 168 -5.76 -8.54 17.40
N ARG A 169 -6.84 -9.30 17.24
CA ARG A 169 -7.89 -9.01 16.25
C ARG A 169 -8.58 -7.67 16.50
N LYS A 170 -8.89 -7.36 17.77
CA LYS A 170 -9.43 -6.04 18.14
C LYS A 170 -8.43 -4.93 17.84
N GLY A 171 -7.16 -5.13 18.18
CA GLY A 171 -6.08 -4.19 17.85
C GLY A 171 -5.95 -3.96 16.34
N ALA A 172 -6.01 -5.01 15.53
CA ALA A 172 -6.03 -4.91 14.07
C ALA A 172 -7.21 -4.08 13.56
N SER A 173 -8.41 -4.32 14.07
CA SER A 173 -9.61 -3.57 13.68
C SER A 173 -9.49 -2.07 14.00
N VAL A 174 -8.97 -1.71 15.17
CA VAL A 174 -8.71 -0.31 15.54
C VAL A 174 -7.66 0.31 14.60
N THR A 175 -6.56 -0.38 14.36
CA THR A 175 -5.49 0.05 13.46
C THR A 175 -6.03 0.28 12.04
N ARG A 176 -6.85 -0.65 11.52
CA ARG A 176 -7.51 -0.52 10.22
C ARG A 176 -8.35 0.77 10.13
N GLY A 177 -9.16 1.02 11.14
CA GLY A 177 -9.99 2.23 11.19
C GLY A 177 -9.17 3.52 11.20
N LEU A 178 -8.06 3.55 11.92
CA LEU A 178 -7.14 4.69 11.94
C LEU A 178 -6.48 4.91 10.57
N ILE A 179 -5.99 3.85 9.93
CA ILE A 179 -5.37 3.93 8.60
C ILE A 179 -6.39 4.46 7.58
N GLN A 180 -7.59 3.92 7.55
CA GLN A 180 -8.65 4.35 6.64
C GLN A 180 -9.00 5.83 6.85
N LYS A 181 -9.20 6.24 8.11
CA LYS A 181 -9.54 7.62 8.46
C LYS A 181 -8.46 8.61 8.01
N GLU A 182 -7.21 8.35 8.34
CA GLU A 182 -6.10 9.26 8.01
C GLU A 182 -5.82 9.29 6.50
N SER A 183 -5.88 8.15 5.81
CA SER A 183 -5.72 8.08 4.35
C SER A 183 -6.82 8.85 3.63
N ASN A 184 -8.08 8.68 4.02
CA ASN A 184 -9.21 9.38 3.43
C ASN A 184 -9.19 10.88 3.75
N SER A 185 -8.84 11.28 4.97
CA SER A 185 -8.67 12.69 5.35
C SER A 185 -7.57 13.37 4.54
N THR A 186 -6.46 12.66 4.27
CA THR A 186 -5.37 13.17 3.44
C THR A 186 -5.84 13.40 2.00
N VAL A 187 -6.56 12.46 1.41
CA VAL A 187 -7.11 12.59 0.06
C VAL A 187 -8.06 13.78 -0.05
N GLU A 188 -8.95 13.94 0.93
CA GLU A 188 -9.93 15.05 0.98
C GLU A 188 -9.27 16.42 1.05
N LYS A 189 -8.12 16.54 1.68
CA LYS A 189 -7.36 17.78 1.79
C LYS A 189 -6.43 17.99 0.60
N LEU A 190 -5.76 16.94 0.16
CA LEU A 190 -4.73 17.00 -0.87
C LEU A 190 -5.34 17.33 -2.24
N ILE A 191 -6.27 16.51 -2.73
CA ILE A 191 -6.76 16.58 -4.11
C ILE A 191 -7.34 17.96 -4.45
N PRO A 192 -8.20 18.57 -3.62
CA PRO A 192 -8.71 19.93 -3.91
C PRO A 192 -7.64 21.02 -3.90
N SER A 193 -6.54 20.81 -3.18
CA SER A 193 -5.45 21.80 -3.06
C SER A 193 -4.49 21.80 -4.26
N LEU A 194 -4.50 20.75 -5.09
CA LEU A 194 -3.57 20.60 -6.20
C LEU A 194 -3.84 21.65 -7.30
N THR A 195 -2.77 22.19 -7.86
CA THR A 195 -2.82 22.99 -9.09
C THR A 195 -3.13 22.10 -10.29
N ASP A 196 -3.46 22.67 -11.44
CA ASP A 196 -3.70 21.90 -12.66
C ASP A 196 -2.47 21.10 -13.10
N GLN A 197 -1.27 21.68 -12.95
CA GLN A 197 -0.02 20.96 -13.24
C GLN A 197 0.20 19.80 -12.26
N GLN A 198 0.00 20.03 -10.97
CA GLN A 198 0.13 18.97 -9.97
C GLN A 198 -0.89 17.84 -10.17
N LEU A 199 -2.12 18.15 -10.61
CA LEU A 199 -3.11 17.15 -10.99
C LEU A 199 -2.65 16.31 -12.19
N LYS A 200 -2.02 16.93 -13.21
CA LYS A 200 -1.45 16.20 -14.35
C LYS A 200 -0.34 15.27 -13.92
N ASP A 201 0.57 15.73 -13.08
CA ASP A 201 1.69 14.92 -12.58
C ASP A 201 1.20 13.78 -11.68
N PHE A 202 0.20 14.05 -10.84
CA PHE A 202 -0.48 13.05 -10.02
C PHE A 202 -1.12 11.95 -10.89
N ALA A 203 -1.87 12.33 -11.92
CA ALA A 203 -2.48 11.39 -12.85
C ALA A 203 -1.43 10.57 -13.62
N ALA A 204 -0.34 11.20 -14.08
CA ALA A 204 0.76 10.53 -14.78
C ALA A 204 1.44 9.48 -13.89
N THR A 205 1.64 9.78 -12.60
CA THR A 205 2.23 8.85 -11.63
C THR A 205 1.33 7.65 -11.37
N LEU A 206 0.04 7.88 -11.13
CA LEU A 206 -0.90 6.78 -10.88
C LEU A 206 -1.09 5.86 -12.08
N LYS A 207 -0.95 6.36 -13.30
CA LYS A 207 -0.98 5.51 -14.51
C LYS A 207 0.21 4.53 -14.61
N GLN A 208 1.28 4.77 -13.87
CA GLN A 208 2.46 3.90 -13.87
C GLN A 208 2.42 2.83 -12.77
N CYS A 209 1.48 2.94 -11.82
CA CYS A 209 1.24 1.96 -10.77
C CYS A 209 0.36 0.83 -11.25
#